data_bf24eda85f9f040556ce802b2980941a
#
_entry.id   bf24eda85f9f040556ce802b2980941a
#
_cell.length_a   1.000
_cell.length_b   1.000
_cell.length_c   1.000
_cell.angle_alpha   90.00
_cell.angle_beta   90.00
_cell.angle_gamma   90.00
#
_symmetry.space_group_name_H-M   'P 1'
#
loop_
_entity.id
_entity.type
_entity.pdbx_description
1 polymer ?
#
loop_
_entity_poly.entity_id
_entity_poly.type
_entity_poly.pdbx_seq_one_letter_code
_entity_poly.pdbx_strand_id
1 'polypeptide(L)'
;MIKWFFTTGLMLSLMLVSVQADWREGTALPTAVPNAVASEMDGKLFIMSGKLGQGLRSFFEQYDIRADGWRPLTPLPVGLSHFAMTSGTGRVIVSGGRENKSARLSADLWMYAPETAVWLKLGNLPSSRADHVSVFDRDRVFLLGGIGKDAGRVQSYHLSTGKWSSWKNPMPIPVSNAAFTRLGEEVIIAGGKSASGRPVKAVQAFHLKTGQWRKLPDLPIAIIGGALGVVRDGLHFAGGFSPATGKVMASHNRLVGKRWQRQAPMPDGGRHRMAYYAGDDSFILIGGAVGGGFYALFTASDRVSIFTP
;
A
#
# COMPACT_ATOMS: atom_id res chain seq x y z
N MET A 1 56.33 54.86 11.44
CA MET A 1 54.88 54.78 11.66
C MET A 1 54.33 53.66 10.74
N ILE A 2 54.08 52.47 11.28
CA ILE A 2 53.56 51.30 10.53
C ILE A 2 52.10 51.14 10.91
N LYS A 3 51.20 51.32 9.95
CA LYS A 3 49.76 51.11 10.12
C LYS A 3 49.40 49.64 9.87
N TRP A 4 48.88 48.94 10.87
CA TRP A 4 48.34 47.64 10.79
C TRP A 4 46.85 47.75 10.37
N PHE A 5 46.48 47.11 9.24
CA PHE A 5 45.06 46.89 8.85
C PHE A 5 44.61 45.53 9.38
N PHE A 6 43.68 45.52 10.31
CA PHE A 6 42.97 44.32 10.72
C PHE A 6 41.79 44.08 9.75
N THR A 7 41.90 43.03 8.95
CA THR A 7 40.77 42.50 8.15
C THR A 7 40.00 41.52 9.03
N THR A 8 38.80 41.93 9.49
CA THR A 8 37.84 41.03 10.15
C THR A 8 37.13 40.18 9.09
N GLY A 9 37.57 38.92 8.97
CA GLY A 9 36.89 37.93 8.16
C GLY A 9 35.59 37.46 8.87
N LEU A 10 34.44 37.76 8.26
CA LEU A 10 33.14 37.26 8.71
C LEU A 10 33.04 35.79 8.30
N MET A 11 33.22 34.84 9.23
CA MET A 11 32.92 33.43 9.01
C MET A 11 31.39 33.25 9.00
N LEU A 12 30.82 33.06 7.81
CA LEU A 12 29.46 32.67 7.64
C LEU A 12 29.34 31.17 7.96
N SER A 13 28.94 30.82 9.18
CA SER A 13 28.65 29.46 9.59
C SER A 13 27.34 29.01 8.89
N LEU A 14 27.47 28.23 7.82
CA LEU A 14 26.32 27.50 7.26
C LEU A 14 25.95 26.42 8.29
N MET A 15 24.88 26.66 9.06
CA MET A 15 24.20 25.60 9.79
C MET A 15 23.54 24.65 8.77
N LEU A 16 24.18 23.54 8.48
CA LEU A 16 23.55 22.40 7.87
C LEU A 16 22.49 21.86 8.86
N VAL A 17 21.25 22.26 8.68
CA VAL A 17 20.13 21.59 9.36
C VAL A 17 20.06 20.18 8.78
N SER A 18 20.63 19.22 9.48
CA SER A 18 20.38 17.80 9.17
C SER A 18 18.91 17.52 9.45
N VAL A 19 18.11 17.34 8.41
CA VAL A 19 16.76 16.79 8.57
C VAL A 19 16.96 15.37 9.08
N GLN A 20 16.68 15.15 10.35
CA GLN A 20 16.73 13.83 10.94
C GLN A 20 15.51 13.07 10.43
N ALA A 21 15.74 11.88 9.87
CA ALA A 21 14.66 10.99 9.43
C ALA A 21 13.77 10.62 10.62
N ASP A 22 12.52 11.05 10.61
CA ASP A 22 11.62 10.88 11.75
C ASP A 22 10.18 10.57 11.35
N TRP A 23 9.43 10.08 12.34
CA TRP A 23 7.99 9.85 12.27
C TRP A 23 7.24 11.02 12.89
N ARG A 24 6.18 11.46 12.23
CA ARG A 24 5.19 12.38 12.80
C ARG A 24 3.78 11.81 12.69
N GLU A 25 2.87 12.26 13.52
CA GLU A 25 1.45 11.97 13.38
C GLU A 25 0.83 12.90 12.33
N GLY A 26 -0.11 12.36 11.55
CA GLY A 26 -1.02 13.12 10.70
C GLY A 26 -2.41 13.15 11.34
N THR A 27 -3.33 13.90 10.73
CA THR A 27 -4.73 13.97 11.19
C THR A 27 -5.35 12.57 11.13
N ALA A 28 -5.85 12.09 12.29
CA ALA A 28 -6.42 10.76 12.42
C ALA A 28 -7.61 10.54 11.47
N LEU A 29 -7.81 9.28 11.06
CA LEU A 29 -9.00 8.87 10.32
C LEU A 29 -10.28 9.22 11.10
N PRO A 30 -11.35 9.67 10.43
CA PRO A 30 -12.65 9.90 11.08
C PRO A 30 -13.24 8.65 11.73
N THR A 31 -12.83 7.48 11.27
CA THR A 31 -13.26 6.18 11.82
C THR A 31 -12.11 5.19 11.73
N ALA A 32 -11.85 4.47 12.83
CA ALA A 32 -10.84 3.41 12.85
C ALA A 32 -11.22 2.26 11.89
N VAL A 33 -10.30 1.90 11.00
CA VAL A 33 -10.54 0.89 9.97
C VAL A 33 -9.44 -0.17 9.92
N PRO A 34 -9.80 -1.46 10.00
CA PRO A 34 -8.88 -2.55 9.67
C PRO A 34 -8.94 -2.86 8.17
N ASN A 35 -7.88 -3.44 7.62
CA ASN A 35 -7.84 -3.88 6.21
C ASN A 35 -8.16 -2.76 5.20
N ALA A 36 -7.67 -1.57 5.44
CA ALA A 36 -7.81 -0.48 4.51
C ALA A 36 -6.79 -0.61 3.36
N VAL A 37 -7.19 -0.11 2.21
CA VAL A 37 -6.32 0.07 1.04
C VAL A 37 -6.25 1.53 0.67
N ALA A 38 -5.11 1.97 0.14
CA ALA A 38 -4.93 3.32 -0.35
C ALA A 38 -4.49 3.33 -1.81
N SER A 39 -4.84 4.39 -2.52
CA SER A 39 -4.31 4.71 -3.84
C SER A 39 -4.20 6.22 -3.97
N GLU A 40 -3.13 6.69 -4.58
CA GLU A 40 -2.86 8.13 -4.74
C GLU A 40 -3.23 8.59 -6.15
N MET A 41 -3.78 9.79 -6.25
CA MET A 41 -3.99 10.50 -7.50
C MET A 41 -4.05 12.02 -7.24
N ASP A 42 -3.22 12.77 -7.94
CA ASP A 42 -3.17 14.25 -7.90
C ASP A 42 -2.96 14.83 -6.47
N GLY A 43 -2.04 14.21 -5.71
CA GLY A 43 -1.70 14.64 -4.35
C GLY A 43 -2.73 14.29 -3.28
N LYS A 44 -3.70 13.44 -3.63
CA LYS A 44 -4.77 12.99 -2.73
C LYS A 44 -4.77 11.48 -2.62
N LEU A 45 -4.91 10.98 -1.40
CA LEU A 45 -5.07 9.55 -1.15
C LEU A 45 -6.55 9.22 -1.07
N PHE A 46 -6.94 8.21 -1.80
CA PHE A 46 -8.24 7.56 -1.70
C PHE A 46 -8.08 6.37 -0.78
N ILE A 47 -8.79 6.34 0.35
CA ILE A 47 -8.71 5.28 1.35
C ILE A 47 -10.05 4.56 1.44
N MET A 48 -10.02 3.23 1.28
CA MET A 48 -11.22 2.42 1.35
C MET A 48 -11.02 1.21 2.25
N SER A 49 -12.04 0.89 3.05
CA SER A 49 -12.14 -0.35 3.82
C SER A 49 -13.52 -0.99 3.61
N GLY A 50 -13.55 -2.31 3.57
CA GLY A 50 -14.74 -3.02 3.12
C GLY A 50 -15.82 -3.27 4.15
N LYS A 51 -15.54 -3.14 5.46
CA LYS A 51 -16.52 -3.45 6.51
C LYS A 51 -16.25 -2.63 7.77
N LEU A 52 -17.25 -1.86 8.18
CA LEU A 52 -17.25 -1.17 9.45
C LEU A 52 -18.27 -1.85 10.39
N GLY A 53 -17.78 -2.50 11.45
CA GLY A 53 -18.61 -3.09 12.51
C GLY A 53 -19.68 -4.04 12.00
N GLN A 54 -20.92 -3.93 12.51
CA GLN A 54 -22.10 -4.68 12.06
C GLN A 54 -22.70 -4.15 10.76
N GLY A 55 -22.23 -2.98 10.26
CA GLY A 55 -22.73 -2.36 9.03
C GLY A 55 -22.18 -2.99 7.76
N LEU A 56 -22.95 -2.94 6.69
CA LEU A 56 -22.57 -3.43 5.36
C LEU A 56 -21.93 -2.35 4.48
N ARG A 57 -21.78 -1.12 5.00
CA ARG A 57 -21.23 0.00 4.22
C ARG A 57 -19.72 -0.03 4.24
N SER A 58 -19.11 0.19 3.09
CA SER A 58 -17.68 0.43 2.98
C SER A 58 -17.35 1.86 3.40
N PHE A 59 -16.26 2.01 4.14
CA PHE A 59 -15.62 3.29 4.39
C PHE A 59 -14.93 3.74 3.10
N PHE A 60 -15.15 5.00 2.67
CA PHE A 60 -14.44 5.59 1.55
C PHE A 60 -14.22 7.07 1.80
N GLU A 61 -12.96 7.45 1.98
CA GLU A 61 -12.53 8.80 2.32
C GLU A 61 -11.38 9.25 1.41
N GLN A 62 -11.25 10.56 1.25
CA GLN A 62 -10.13 11.19 0.59
C GLN A 62 -9.30 11.95 1.64
N TYR A 63 -8.00 11.72 1.65
CA TYR A 63 -7.03 12.45 2.45
C TYR A 63 -6.21 13.37 1.54
N ASP A 64 -6.22 14.65 1.84
CA ASP A 64 -5.35 15.62 1.18
C ASP A 64 -4.00 15.66 1.90
N ILE A 65 -2.93 15.23 1.21
CA ILE A 65 -1.59 15.10 1.80
C ILE A 65 -1.03 16.46 2.26
N ARG A 66 -1.37 17.55 1.54
CA ARG A 66 -0.85 18.90 1.85
C ARG A 66 -1.65 19.58 2.95
N ALA A 67 -2.96 19.45 2.89
CA ALA A 67 -3.87 20.07 3.87
C ALA A 67 -3.96 19.26 5.18
N ASP A 68 -3.44 18.01 5.21
CA ASP A 68 -3.56 17.07 6.32
C ASP A 68 -5.02 16.94 6.80
N GLY A 69 -5.94 16.74 5.84
CA GLY A 69 -7.37 16.77 6.11
C GLY A 69 -8.16 15.71 5.34
N TRP A 70 -9.31 15.32 5.89
CA TRP A 70 -10.19 14.26 5.40
C TRP A 70 -11.46 14.82 4.75
N ARG A 71 -11.95 14.13 3.72
CA ARG A 71 -13.23 14.36 3.08
C ARG A 71 -13.93 13.06 2.77
N PRO A 72 -15.21 12.87 3.19
CA PRO A 72 -15.97 11.67 2.85
C PRO A 72 -16.28 11.61 1.35
N LEU A 73 -16.29 10.39 0.80
CA LEU A 73 -16.65 10.11 -0.57
C LEU A 73 -17.85 9.17 -0.63
N THR A 74 -18.48 9.07 -1.82
CA THR A 74 -19.59 8.12 -2.05
C THR A 74 -19.10 6.69 -1.88
N PRO A 75 -19.62 5.92 -0.89
CA PRO A 75 -19.19 4.55 -0.66
C PRO A 75 -19.46 3.63 -1.86
N LEU A 76 -18.67 2.56 -1.98
CA LEU A 76 -18.93 1.50 -2.96
C LEU A 76 -20.35 0.92 -2.77
N PRO A 77 -21.17 0.80 -3.83
CA PRO A 77 -22.58 0.41 -3.72
C PRO A 77 -22.79 -1.04 -3.34
N VAL A 78 -21.71 -1.82 -3.22
CA VAL A 78 -21.74 -3.25 -2.84
C VAL A 78 -20.88 -3.52 -1.62
N GLY A 79 -21.28 -4.50 -0.82
CA GLY A 79 -20.53 -4.88 0.39
C GLY A 79 -19.39 -5.84 0.05
N LEU A 80 -18.19 -5.29 -0.20
CA LEU A 80 -16.96 -6.04 -0.44
C LEU A 80 -15.92 -5.75 0.63
N SER A 81 -15.07 -6.72 0.90
CA SER A 81 -13.85 -6.60 1.71
C SER A 81 -12.69 -7.31 1.02
N HIS A 82 -11.45 -7.11 1.45
CA HIS A 82 -10.27 -7.77 0.88
C HIS A 82 -10.12 -7.56 -0.66
N PHE A 83 -10.69 -6.48 -1.17
CA PHE A 83 -10.51 -6.04 -2.55
C PHE A 83 -9.15 -5.35 -2.72
N ALA A 84 -8.74 -5.17 -3.97
CA ALA A 84 -7.64 -4.30 -4.30
C ALA A 84 -8.15 -2.99 -4.92
N MET A 85 -7.41 -1.90 -4.72
CA MET A 85 -7.72 -0.58 -5.25
C MET A 85 -6.49 0.03 -5.89
N THR A 86 -6.69 0.72 -7.00
CA THR A 86 -5.66 1.51 -7.68
C THR A 86 -6.31 2.73 -8.31
N SER A 87 -5.53 3.75 -8.65
CA SER A 87 -6.03 4.97 -9.29
C SER A 87 -5.10 5.46 -10.39
N GLY A 88 -5.66 6.20 -11.31
CA GLY A 88 -4.94 6.84 -12.41
C GLY A 88 -5.91 7.45 -13.43
N THR A 89 -5.44 8.43 -14.21
CA THR A 89 -6.22 9.12 -15.26
C THR A 89 -7.61 9.60 -14.79
N GLY A 90 -7.65 10.22 -13.58
CA GLY A 90 -8.88 10.77 -13.01
C GLY A 90 -9.88 9.73 -12.47
N ARG A 91 -9.47 8.47 -12.24
CA ARG A 91 -10.36 7.38 -11.82
C ARG A 91 -9.76 6.54 -10.71
N VAL A 92 -10.64 5.99 -9.85
CA VAL A 92 -10.29 4.96 -8.87
C VAL A 92 -10.92 3.66 -9.30
N ILE A 93 -10.15 2.58 -9.32
CA ILE A 93 -10.58 1.24 -9.72
C ILE A 93 -10.53 0.30 -8.53
N VAL A 94 -11.62 -0.42 -8.29
CA VAL A 94 -11.74 -1.46 -7.27
C VAL A 94 -11.95 -2.80 -7.96
N SER A 95 -11.19 -3.81 -7.57
CA SER A 95 -11.23 -5.13 -8.20
C SER A 95 -11.35 -6.25 -7.19
N GLY A 96 -12.21 -7.23 -7.48
CA GLY A 96 -12.38 -8.45 -6.71
C GLY A 96 -12.80 -8.22 -5.27
N GLY A 97 -12.25 -9.02 -4.36
CA GLY A 97 -12.57 -8.99 -2.94
C GLY A 97 -13.39 -10.18 -2.48
N ARG A 98 -14.00 -10.03 -1.29
CA ARG A 98 -14.94 -10.99 -0.69
C ARG A 98 -16.27 -10.31 -0.44
N GLU A 99 -17.34 -10.96 -0.78
CA GLU A 99 -18.70 -10.50 -0.45
C GLU A 99 -18.88 -10.51 1.07
N ASN A 100 -19.32 -9.40 1.66
CA ASN A 100 -19.45 -9.28 3.11
C ASN A 100 -20.50 -10.25 3.69
N LYS A 101 -21.54 -10.62 2.93
CA LYS A 101 -22.61 -11.53 3.37
C LYS A 101 -22.23 -13.00 3.27
N SER A 102 -21.56 -13.41 2.19
CA SER A 102 -21.31 -14.81 1.86
C SER A 102 -19.86 -15.23 2.03
N ALA A 103 -18.94 -14.27 2.22
CA ALA A 103 -17.49 -14.45 2.20
C ALA A 103 -16.93 -15.08 0.91
N ARG A 104 -17.78 -15.25 -0.14
CA ARG A 104 -17.33 -15.73 -1.45
C ARG A 104 -16.41 -14.75 -2.12
N LEU A 105 -15.49 -15.26 -2.92
CA LEU A 105 -14.64 -14.41 -3.75
C LEU A 105 -15.47 -13.70 -4.81
N SER A 106 -15.31 -12.39 -4.92
CA SER A 106 -15.93 -11.57 -5.96
C SER A 106 -15.04 -11.53 -7.21
N ALA A 107 -15.70 -11.40 -8.36
CA ALA A 107 -15.07 -11.07 -9.63
C ALA A 107 -15.39 -9.63 -10.07
N ASP A 108 -16.01 -8.82 -9.26
CA ASP A 108 -16.45 -7.49 -9.65
C ASP A 108 -15.26 -6.56 -9.96
N LEU A 109 -15.44 -5.75 -11.01
CA LEU A 109 -14.57 -4.65 -11.37
C LEU A 109 -15.38 -3.36 -11.40
N TRP A 110 -15.03 -2.42 -10.52
CA TRP A 110 -15.72 -1.14 -10.35
C TRP A 110 -14.80 0.04 -10.63
N MET A 111 -15.37 1.10 -11.11
CA MET A 111 -14.71 2.39 -11.34
C MET A 111 -15.47 3.50 -10.62
N TYR A 112 -14.74 4.36 -9.92
CA TYR A 112 -15.25 5.59 -9.33
C TYR A 112 -14.70 6.79 -10.09
N ALA A 113 -15.59 7.73 -10.42
CA ALA A 113 -15.26 9.01 -11.02
C ALA A 113 -15.37 10.11 -9.94
N PRO A 114 -14.27 10.62 -9.39
CA PRO A 114 -14.30 11.61 -8.31
C PRO A 114 -15.00 12.92 -8.66
N GLU A 115 -14.96 13.34 -9.94
CA GLU A 115 -15.59 14.56 -10.42
C GLU A 115 -17.12 14.52 -10.32
N THR A 116 -17.71 13.35 -10.59
CA THR A 116 -19.18 13.17 -10.57
C THR A 116 -19.66 12.41 -9.34
N ALA A 117 -18.73 11.91 -8.51
CA ALA A 117 -19.00 11.05 -7.35
C ALA A 117 -19.81 9.77 -7.68
N VAL A 118 -19.68 9.25 -8.91
CA VAL A 118 -20.44 8.09 -9.42
C VAL A 118 -19.57 6.84 -9.49
N TRP A 119 -20.15 5.71 -9.06
CA TRP A 119 -19.61 4.37 -9.28
C TRP A 119 -20.20 3.74 -10.54
N LEU A 120 -19.35 3.14 -11.36
CA LEU A 120 -19.71 2.37 -12.54
C LEU A 120 -19.15 0.95 -12.44
N LYS A 121 -19.96 -0.06 -12.64
CA LYS A 121 -19.49 -1.44 -12.80
C LYS A 121 -18.95 -1.63 -14.21
N LEU A 122 -17.63 -1.86 -14.34
CA LEU A 122 -16.96 -2.08 -15.64
C LEU A 122 -17.15 -3.51 -16.16
N GLY A 123 -17.50 -4.46 -15.28
CA GLY A 123 -17.65 -5.87 -15.63
C GLY A 123 -17.08 -6.78 -14.56
N ASN A 124 -16.50 -7.90 -15.00
CA ASN A 124 -15.95 -8.92 -14.11
C ASN A 124 -14.49 -9.25 -14.47
N LEU A 125 -13.73 -9.64 -13.44
CA LEU A 125 -12.42 -10.28 -13.59
C LEU A 125 -12.60 -11.64 -14.31
N PRO A 126 -11.57 -12.14 -15.00
CA PRO A 126 -11.61 -13.48 -15.62
C PRO A 126 -11.84 -14.62 -14.61
N SER A 127 -11.40 -14.41 -13.37
CA SER A 127 -11.71 -15.28 -12.23
C SER A 127 -11.81 -14.47 -10.95
N SER A 128 -12.66 -14.91 -10.01
CA SER A 128 -12.83 -14.27 -8.72
C SER A 128 -11.52 -14.29 -7.92
N ARG A 129 -11.21 -13.15 -7.24
CA ARG A 129 -9.91 -12.95 -6.58
C ARG A 129 -10.06 -12.01 -5.38
N ALA A 130 -9.30 -12.26 -4.32
CA ALA A 130 -9.18 -11.40 -3.15
C ALA A 130 -7.74 -11.28 -2.66
N ASP A 131 -7.45 -10.29 -1.79
CA ASP A 131 -6.13 -10.08 -1.16
C ASP A 131 -4.99 -9.98 -2.19
N HIS A 132 -5.27 -9.47 -3.39
CA HIS A 132 -4.33 -9.30 -4.49
C HIS A 132 -3.80 -7.86 -4.56
N VAL A 133 -2.76 -7.68 -5.36
CA VAL A 133 -2.19 -6.38 -5.72
C VAL A 133 -2.88 -5.87 -6.98
N SER A 134 -3.27 -4.60 -7.01
CA SER A 134 -3.76 -3.90 -8.19
C SER A 134 -2.90 -2.67 -8.45
N VAL A 135 -2.43 -2.51 -9.70
CA VAL A 135 -1.59 -1.39 -10.11
C VAL A 135 -2.10 -0.80 -11.42
N PHE A 136 -2.21 0.51 -11.46
CA PHE A 136 -2.56 1.25 -12.67
C PHE A 136 -1.29 1.64 -13.44
N ASP A 137 -1.25 1.36 -14.73
CA ASP A 137 -0.20 1.83 -15.64
C ASP A 137 -0.79 2.27 -16.98
N ARG A 138 -0.70 3.57 -17.28
CA ARG A 138 -1.25 4.22 -18.49
C ARG A 138 -2.75 4.02 -18.63
N ASP A 139 -3.20 3.02 -19.40
CA ASP A 139 -4.62 2.69 -19.62
C ASP A 139 -4.93 1.25 -19.17
N ARG A 140 -4.10 0.67 -18.29
CA ARG A 140 -4.24 -0.71 -17.84
C ARG A 140 -4.26 -0.83 -16.34
N VAL A 141 -5.12 -1.72 -15.86
CA VAL A 141 -5.14 -2.18 -14.48
C VAL A 141 -4.54 -3.58 -14.43
N PHE A 142 -3.41 -3.73 -13.74
CA PHE A 142 -2.73 -5.00 -13.54
C PHE A 142 -3.18 -5.64 -12.24
N LEU A 143 -3.42 -6.96 -12.24
CA LEU A 143 -3.74 -7.76 -11.08
C LEU A 143 -2.66 -8.82 -10.86
N LEU A 144 -2.06 -8.85 -9.67
CA LEU A 144 -0.97 -9.74 -9.32
C LEU A 144 -1.25 -10.43 -7.97
N GLY A 145 -1.00 -11.73 -7.88
CA GLY A 145 -1.15 -12.47 -6.63
C GLY A 145 -2.60 -12.61 -6.15
N GLY A 146 -2.76 -12.77 -4.83
CA GLY A 146 -4.05 -12.92 -4.17
C GLY A 146 -4.46 -14.36 -3.90
N ILE A 147 -5.75 -14.55 -3.63
CA ILE A 147 -6.43 -15.84 -3.46
C ILE A 147 -7.44 -15.98 -4.60
N GLY A 148 -7.50 -17.15 -5.23
CA GLY A 148 -8.39 -17.47 -6.34
C GLY A 148 -7.74 -18.44 -7.32
N LYS A 149 -8.51 -18.98 -8.25
CA LYS A 149 -8.04 -20.00 -9.21
C LYS A 149 -6.83 -19.56 -10.02
N ASP A 150 -6.80 -18.30 -10.46
CA ASP A 150 -5.72 -17.75 -11.30
C ASP A 150 -4.82 -16.76 -10.54
N ALA A 151 -4.73 -16.87 -9.21
CA ALA A 151 -3.95 -15.95 -8.39
C ALA A 151 -2.45 -15.92 -8.73
N GLY A 152 -1.90 -17.03 -9.25
CA GLY A 152 -0.51 -17.07 -9.74
C GLY A 152 -0.29 -16.38 -11.10
N ARG A 153 -1.35 -16.02 -11.82
CA ARG A 153 -1.25 -15.36 -13.13
C ARG A 153 -1.32 -13.84 -12.98
N VAL A 154 -0.47 -13.13 -13.69
CA VAL A 154 -0.60 -11.69 -13.88
C VAL A 154 -1.62 -11.46 -15.00
N GLN A 155 -2.64 -10.68 -14.68
CA GLN A 155 -3.70 -10.29 -15.61
C GLN A 155 -3.76 -8.78 -15.73
N SER A 156 -4.17 -8.26 -16.87
CA SER A 156 -4.41 -6.82 -17.04
C SER A 156 -5.69 -6.55 -17.79
N TYR A 157 -6.43 -5.53 -17.33
CA TYR A 157 -7.61 -4.98 -17.97
C TYR A 157 -7.26 -3.69 -18.70
N HIS A 158 -7.63 -3.57 -19.95
CA HIS A 158 -7.42 -2.39 -20.76
C HIS A 158 -8.70 -1.53 -20.71
N LEU A 159 -8.62 -0.36 -20.09
CA LEU A 159 -9.81 0.46 -19.81
C LEU A 159 -10.52 0.94 -21.07
N SER A 160 -9.79 1.41 -22.10
CA SER A 160 -10.39 1.95 -23.32
C SER A 160 -11.02 0.88 -24.20
N THR A 161 -10.55 -0.38 -24.14
CA THR A 161 -11.08 -1.46 -24.98
C THR A 161 -11.97 -2.45 -24.24
N GLY A 162 -11.99 -2.42 -22.91
CA GLY A 162 -12.71 -3.36 -22.08
C GLY A 162 -12.18 -4.81 -22.14
N LYS A 163 -10.95 -5.02 -22.60
CA LYS A 163 -10.41 -6.37 -22.82
C LYS A 163 -9.40 -6.78 -21.75
N TRP A 164 -9.47 -8.06 -21.39
CA TRP A 164 -8.50 -8.72 -20.51
C TRP A 164 -7.35 -9.33 -21.30
N SER A 165 -6.17 -9.28 -20.71
CA SER A 165 -4.97 -9.99 -21.18
C SER A 165 -4.31 -10.72 -20.02
N SER A 166 -3.66 -11.86 -20.30
CA SER A 166 -2.87 -12.61 -19.32
C SER A 166 -1.42 -12.67 -19.77
N TRP A 167 -0.51 -12.51 -18.82
CA TRP A 167 0.93 -12.59 -19.06
C TRP A 167 1.41 -14.04 -19.01
N LYS A 168 2.42 -14.36 -19.86
CA LYS A 168 2.95 -15.73 -19.97
C LYS A 168 3.67 -16.19 -18.72
N ASN A 169 4.43 -15.28 -18.08
CA ASN A 169 5.25 -15.59 -16.92
C ASN A 169 4.41 -15.50 -15.64
N PRO A 170 4.11 -16.61 -14.96
CA PRO A 170 3.40 -16.57 -13.71
C PRO A 170 4.27 -15.96 -12.61
N MET A 171 3.64 -15.54 -11.52
CA MET A 171 4.33 -15.08 -10.32
C MET A 171 5.15 -16.23 -9.71
N PRO A 172 6.48 -16.07 -9.52
CA PRO A 172 7.34 -17.17 -9.05
C PRO A 172 6.91 -17.74 -7.70
N ILE A 173 6.53 -16.87 -6.78
CA ILE A 173 5.93 -17.23 -5.49
C ILE A 173 4.59 -16.51 -5.39
N PRO A 174 3.46 -17.15 -5.77
CA PRO A 174 2.14 -16.56 -5.63
C PRO A 174 1.84 -16.24 -4.16
N VAL A 175 1.51 -14.97 -3.89
CA VAL A 175 1.25 -14.49 -2.53
C VAL A 175 -0.05 -13.70 -2.44
N SER A 176 -0.67 -13.76 -1.26
CA SER A 176 -1.81 -12.94 -0.85
C SER A 176 -1.46 -12.12 0.38
N ASN A 177 -2.19 -11.03 0.65
CA ASN A 177 -1.91 -10.13 1.78
C ASN A 177 -0.44 -9.66 1.82
N ALA A 178 0.19 -9.49 0.68
CA ALA A 178 1.53 -8.97 0.53
C ALA A 178 1.51 -7.44 0.48
N ALA A 179 2.60 -6.82 0.91
CA ALA A 179 2.85 -5.41 0.67
C ALA A 179 3.36 -5.21 -0.77
N PHE A 180 3.06 -4.06 -1.37
CA PHE A 180 3.55 -3.76 -2.70
C PHE A 180 3.85 -2.26 -2.87
N THR A 181 4.70 -1.95 -3.84
CA THR A 181 4.93 -0.58 -4.28
C THR A 181 5.29 -0.56 -5.76
N ARG A 182 5.22 0.60 -6.38
CA ARG A 182 5.69 0.81 -7.74
C ARG A 182 7.01 1.57 -7.73
N LEU A 183 7.97 1.11 -8.52
CA LEU A 183 9.22 1.81 -8.80
C LEU A 183 9.45 1.85 -10.31
N GLY A 184 9.17 3.00 -10.92
CA GLY A 184 9.23 3.14 -12.36
C GLY A 184 8.28 2.16 -13.07
N GLU A 185 8.82 1.25 -13.86
CA GLU A 185 8.07 0.22 -14.59
C GLU A 185 7.98 -1.13 -13.84
N GLU A 186 8.43 -1.19 -12.58
CA GLU A 186 8.37 -2.39 -11.77
C GLU A 186 7.32 -2.29 -10.66
N VAL A 187 6.62 -3.40 -10.42
CA VAL A 187 5.79 -3.62 -9.24
C VAL A 187 6.56 -4.54 -8.31
N ILE A 188 6.98 -4.01 -7.15
CA ILE A 188 7.70 -4.77 -6.12
C ILE A 188 6.68 -5.29 -5.12
N ILE A 189 6.74 -6.59 -4.82
CA ILE A 189 5.82 -7.29 -3.91
C ILE A 189 6.64 -7.98 -2.84
N ALA A 190 6.30 -7.78 -1.56
CA ALA A 190 7.06 -8.25 -0.42
C ALA A 190 6.20 -8.95 0.63
N GLY A 191 6.68 -10.10 1.12
CA GLY A 191 6.01 -10.86 2.17
C GLY A 191 4.68 -11.45 1.74
N GLY A 192 3.73 -11.53 2.69
CA GLY A 192 2.41 -12.12 2.47
C GLY A 192 2.34 -13.61 2.82
N LYS A 193 1.29 -14.27 2.33
CA LYS A 193 1.06 -15.72 2.45
C LYS A 193 1.19 -16.39 1.10
N SER A 194 1.92 -17.49 1.02
CA SER A 194 1.97 -18.36 -0.16
C SER A 194 0.62 -19.04 -0.42
N ALA A 195 0.49 -19.72 -1.56
CA ALA A 195 -0.69 -20.51 -1.90
C ALA A 195 -1.02 -21.60 -0.85
N SER A 196 0.00 -22.10 -0.12
CA SER A 196 -0.20 -23.05 0.99
C SER A 196 -0.58 -22.37 2.33
N GLY A 197 -0.81 -21.06 2.34
CA GLY A 197 -1.15 -20.27 3.54
C GLY A 197 0.05 -19.94 4.44
N ARG A 198 1.28 -20.40 4.10
CA ARG A 198 2.47 -20.11 4.90
C ARG A 198 2.96 -18.67 4.67
N PRO A 199 3.37 -17.97 5.75
CA PRO A 199 3.98 -16.66 5.60
C PRO A 199 5.31 -16.75 4.89
N VAL A 200 5.64 -15.77 4.05
CA VAL A 200 6.88 -15.72 3.28
C VAL A 200 7.65 -14.44 3.55
N LYS A 201 8.96 -14.48 3.31
CA LYS A 201 9.83 -13.29 3.35
C LYS A 201 10.31 -12.86 1.96
N ALA A 202 9.83 -13.53 0.92
CA ALA A 202 10.22 -13.26 -0.46
C ALA A 202 9.87 -11.83 -0.87
N VAL A 203 10.81 -11.20 -1.60
CA VAL A 203 10.61 -9.94 -2.30
C VAL A 203 10.87 -10.17 -3.77
N GLN A 204 9.88 -9.85 -4.61
CA GLN A 204 9.92 -10.10 -6.05
C GLN A 204 9.37 -8.91 -6.82
N ALA A 205 9.92 -8.63 -7.97
CA ALA A 205 9.52 -7.52 -8.82
C ALA A 205 9.05 -8.02 -10.18
N PHE A 206 7.96 -7.46 -10.66
CA PHE A 206 7.37 -7.68 -11.97
C PHE A 206 7.55 -6.45 -12.84
N HIS A 207 8.13 -6.61 -14.01
CA HIS A 207 8.31 -5.51 -14.96
C HIS A 207 7.07 -5.40 -15.88
N LEU A 208 6.36 -4.30 -15.79
CA LEU A 208 5.05 -4.05 -16.44
C LEU A 208 5.08 -4.14 -17.96
N LYS A 209 6.19 -3.80 -18.62
CA LYS A 209 6.31 -3.87 -20.08
C LYS A 209 6.78 -5.24 -20.59
N THR A 210 7.79 -5.82 -19.93
CA THR A 210 8.43 -7.05 -20.43
C THR A 210 7.79 -8.30 -19.87
N GLY A 211 7.05 -8.19 -18.75
CA GLY A 211 6.46 -9.34 -18.04
C GLY A 211 7.49 -10.23 -17.35
N GLN A 212 8.71 -9.75 -17.18
CA GLN A 212 9.75 -10.49 -16.50
C GLN A 212 9.69 -10.31 -15.02
N TRP A 213 10.04 -11.38 -14.28
CA TRP A 213 10.19 -11.37 -12.84
C TRP A 213 11.66 -11.35 -12.44
N ARG A 214 11.99 -10.64 -11.39
CA ARG A 214 13.29 -10.74 -10.71
C ARG A 214 13.12 -10.83 -9.20
N LYS A 215 14.09 -11.46 -8.54
CA LYS A 215 14.15 -11.54 -7.08
C LYS A 215 14.93 -10.34 -6.53
N LEU A 216 14.45 -9.81 -5.40
CA LEU A 216 15.18 -8.87 -4.53
C LEU A 216 15.58 -9.59 -3.23
N PRO A 217 16.42 -8.95 -2.39
CA PRO A 217 16.76 -9.48 -1.08
C PRO A 217 15.52 -9.73 -0.22
N ASP A 218 15.41 -10.94 0.32
CA ASP A 218 14.29 -11.35 1.18
C ASP A 218 14.19 -10.44 2.41
N LEU A 219 12.96 -10.21 2.91
CA LEU A 219 12.72 -9.56 4.20
C LEU A 219 13.46 -10.30 5.32
N PRO A 220 13.86 -9.63 6.41
CA PRO A 220 14.54 -10.27 7.55
C PRO A 220 13.73 -11.42 8.15
N ILE A 221 12.41 -11.25 8.23
CA ILE A 221 11.45 -12.24 8.73
C ILE A 221 10.24 -12.32 7.81
N ALA A 222 9.48 -13.41 7.90
CA ALA A 222 8.24 -13.58 7.17
C ALA A 222 7.12 -12.72 7.80
N ILE A 223 6.51 -11.84 6.99
CA ILE A 223 5.53 -10.83 7.42
C ILE A 223 4.29 -10.88 6.54
N ILE A 224 3.13 -10.68 7.15
CA ILE A 224 1.82 -10.59 6.49
C ILE A 224 1.25 -9.20 6.72
N GLY A 225 0.73 -8.55 5.67
CA GLY A 225 0.02 -7.28 5.78
C GLY A 225 0.88 -6.12 6.29
N GLY A 226 2.16 -6.07 5.93
CA GLY A 226 3.03 -4.92 6.11
C GLY A 226 2.77 -3.84 5.05
N ALA A 227 3.53 -2.77 5.11
CA ALA A 227 3.56 -1.69 4.15
C ALA A 227 4.91 -1.64 3.44
N LEU A 228 4.91 -1.42 2.12
CA LEU A 228 6.10 -1.30 1.29
C LEU A 228 6.05 0.00 0.51
N GLY A 229 7.11 0.79 0.53
CA GLY A 229 7.14 2.05 -0.17
C GLY A 229 8.53 2.42 -0.67
N VAL A 230 8.58 3.15 -1.79
CA VAL A 230 9.81 3.82 -2.24
C VAL A 230 9.71 5.28 -1.81
N VAL A 231 10.68 5.71 -0.98
CA VAL A 231 10.80 7.10 -0.52
C VAL A 231 12.18 7.60 -0.95
N ARG A 232 12.20 8.70 -1.70
CA ARG A 232 13.40 9.16 -2.41
C ARG A 232 13.97 8.04 -3.28
N ASP A 233 15.14 7.50 -2.96
CA ASP A 233 15.81 6.41 -3.67
C ASP A 233 15.79 5.08 -2.91
N GLY A 234 15.11 5.02 -1.76
CA GLY A 234 15.13 3.88 -0.85
C GLY A 234 13.83 3.07 -0.86
N LEU A 235 13.96 1.75 -0.81
CA LEU A 235 12.85 0.84 -0.59
C LEU A 235 12.68 0.59 0.91
N HIS A 236 11.51 0.96 1.45
CA HIS A 236 11.16 0.87 2.86
C HIS A 236 10.08 -0.19 3.11
N PHE A 237 10.20 -0.91 4.21
CA PHE A 237 9.19 -1.88 4.67
C PHE A 237 8.87 -1.63 6.15
N ALA A 238 7.59 -1.46 6.48
CA ALA A 238 7.15 -1.17 7.84
C ALA A 238 5.98 -2.05 8.30
N GLY A 239 5.94 -2.35 9.59
CA GLY A 239 4.83 -3.02 10.26
C GLY A 239 4.59 -4.45 9.80
N GLY A 240 3.32 -4.87 9.91
CA GLY A 240 2.84 -6.20 9.56
C GLY A 240 2.76 -7.15 10.74
N PHE A 241 2.25 -8.35 10.49
CA PHE A 241 2.11 -9.42 11.48
C PHE A 241 3.09 -10.55 11.17
N SER A 242 3.86 -10.99 12.18
CA SER A 242 4.74 -12.16 12.11
C SER A 242 4.09 -13.36 12.78
N PRO A 243 3.59 -14.35 12.04
CA PRO A 243 3.04 -15.58 12.63
C PRO A 243 4.05 -16.38 13.42
N ALA A 244 5.34 -16.33 13.06
CA ALA A 244 6.40 -17.04 13.78
C ALA A 244 6.60 -16.54 15.22
N THR A 245 6.35 -15.26 15.48
CA THR A 245 6.48 -14.65 16.81
C THR A 245 5.14 -14.34 17.45
N GLY A 246 4.02 -14.45 16.71
CA GLY A 246 2.69 -14.04 17.15
C GLY A 246 2.53 -12.52 17.35
N LYS A 247 3.51 -11.71 16.90
CA LYS A 247 3.55 -10.27 17.18
C LYS A 247 3.15 -9.42 15.97
N VAL A 248 2.47 -8.33 16.25
CA VAL A 248 2.30 -7.21 15.33
C VAL A 248 3.54 -6.32 15.45
N MET A 249 4.16 -6.03 14.32
CA MET A 249 5.48 -5.41 14.27
C MET A 249 5.38 -3.89 14.19
N ALA A 250 6.21 -3.20 14.97
CA ALA A 250 6.48 -1.77 14.83
C ALA A 250 7.75 -1.50 14.01
N SER A 251 8.40 -2.55 13.52
CA SER A 251 9.68 -2.43 12.82
C SER A 251 9.52 -1.67 11.51
N HIS A 252 10.52 -0.84 11.22
CA HIS A 252 10.71 -0.16 9.96
C HIS A 252 12.12 -0.49 9.46
N ASN A 253 12.24 -0.87 8.19
CA ASN A 253 13.49 -1.29 7.58
C ASN A 253 13.64 -0.63 6.21
N ARG A 254 14.87 -0.27 5.82
CA ARG A 254 15.24 0.25 4.51
C ARG A 254 16.19 -0.74 3.82
N LEU A 255 15.97 -0.99 2.53
CA LEU A 255 16.89 -1.78 1.73
C LEU A 255 18.08 -0.92 1.28
N VAL A 256 19.29 -1.30 1.71
CA VAL A 256 20.55 -0.65 1.31
C VAL A 256 21.44 -1.70 0.64
N GLY A 257 21.67 -1.55 -0.65
CA GLY A 257 22.34 -2.57 -1.45
C GLY A 257 21.58 -3.90 -1.43
N LYS A 258 22.12 -4.91 -0.77
CA LYS A 258 21.51 -6.25 -0.66
C LYS A 258 21.01 -6.59 0.75
N ARG A 259 20.94 -5.62 1.67
CA ARG A 259 20.60 -5.85 3.08
C ARG A 259 19.51 -4.89 3.55
N TRP A 260 18.55 -5.42 4.30
CA TRP A 260 17.59 -4.62 5.04
C TRP A 260 18.22 -4.08 6.32
N GLN A 261 18.27 -2.77 6.46
CA GLN A 261 18.78 -2.05 7.63
C GLN A 261 17.62 -1.50 8.44
N ARG A 262 17.68 -1.69 9.76
CA ARG A 262 16.67 -1.18 10.68
C ARG A 262 16.72 0.34 10.72
N GLN A 263 15.53 0.95 10.70
CA GLN A 263 15.29 2.37 10.85
C GLN A 263 14.53 2.64 12.17
N ALA A 264 14.28 3.92 12.50
CA ALA A 264 13.41 4.28 13.60
C ALA A 264 12.06 3.55 13.48
N PRO A 265 11.59 2.83 14.50
CA PRO A 265 10.33 2.09 14.46
C PRO A 265 9.14 3.05 14.38
N MET A 266 7.98 2.52 13.98
CA MET A 266 6.73 3.27 14.07
C MET A 266 6.47 3.70 15.53
N PRO A 267 6.12 4.98 15.79
CA PRO A 267 6.06 5.54 17.14
C PRO A 267 4.93 4.93 17.98
N ASP A 268 3.85 4.54 17.34
CA ASP A 268 2.59 4.13 18.00
C ASP A 268 2.45 2.63 18.21
N GLY A 269 3.56 1.90 18.16
CA GLY A 269 3.56 0.46 18.23
C GLY A 269 3.29 -0.22 16.89
N GLY A 270 3.11 -1.54 16.92
CA GLY A 270 2.92 -2.35 15.72
C GLY A 270 1.52 -2.22 15.14
N ARG A 271 1.45 -2.16 13.80
CA ARG A 271 0.19 -2.24 13.03
C ARG A 271 0.37 -3.12 11.80
N HIS A 272 -0.70 -3.76 11.36
CA HIS A 272 -0.73 -4.54 10.13
C HIS A 272 -2.00 -4.26 9.31
N ARG A 273 -1.99 -4.62 8.03
CA ARG A 273 -3.11 -4.38 7.11
C ARG A 273 -3.53 -2.91 7.07
N MET A 274 -2.55 -2.05 7.13
CA MET A 274 -2.69 -0.60 6.96
C MET A 274 -2.93 -0.28 5.50
N ALA A 275 -3.68 0.79 5.22
CA ALA A 275 -3.52 1.52 3.99
C ALA A 275 -2.19 2.27 4.05
N TYR A 276 -1.52 2.40 2.91
CA TYR A 276 -0.24 3.11 2.87
C TYR A 276 0.01 3.73 1.51
N TYR A 277 0.84 4.76 1.52
CA TYR A 277 1.35 5.44 0.34
C TYR A 277 2.80 5.83 0.56
N ALA A 278 3.61 5.75 -0.48
CA ALA A 278 4.96 6.30 -0.49
C ALA A 278 5.12 7.20 -1.72
N GLY A 279 5.49 8.44 -1.46
CA GLY A 279 5.89 9.41 -2.46
C GLY A 279 7.33 9.82 -2.24
N ASP A 280 7.82 10.79 -3.02
CA ASP A 280 9.23 11.19 -3.01
C ASP A 280 9.73 11.61 -1.62
N ASP A 281 8.89 12.28 -0.82
CA ASP A 281 9.30 12.88 0.46
C ASP A 281 8.70 12.20 1.69
N SER A 282 7.80 11.22 1.55
CA SER A 282 7.14 10.63 2.71
C SER A 282 6.62 9.22 2.50
N PHE A 283 6.59 8.46 3.60
CA PHE A 283 5.92 7.17 3.71
C PHE A 283 4.78 7.28 4.72
N ILE A 284 3.55 7.22 4.24
CA ILE A 284 2.33 7.45 5.01
C ILE A 284 1.65 6.11 5.30
N LEU A 285 1.42 5.82 6.57
CA LEU A 285 0.76 4.61 7.06
C LEU A 285 -0.57 4.99 7.74
N ILE A 286 -1.68 4.41 7.29
CA ILE A 286 -3.03 4.84 7.65
C ILE A 286 -3.83 3.67 8.19
N GLY A 287 -4.42 3.82 9.39
CA GLY A 287 -5.30 2.83 9.99
C GLY A 287 -4.61 1.50 10.28
N GLY A 288 -5.28 0.40 9.94
CA GLY A 288 -4.83 -0.97 10.18
C GLY A 288 -5.29 -1.53 11.52
N ALA A 289 -4.70 -2.64 11.96
CA ALA A 289 -5.02 -3.30 13.22
C ALA A 289 -3.79 -3.44 14.11
N VAL A 290 -3.96 -3.25 15.43
CA VAL A 290 -2.91 -3.39 16.45
C VAL A 290 -2.89 -4.77 17.10
N GLY A 291 -3.99 -5.54 17.03
CA GLY A 291 -4.07 -6.93 17.51
C GLY A 291 -3.70 -7.95 16.44
N GLY A 292 -3.07 -9.06 16.86
CA GLY A 292 -2.75 -10.17 15.96
C GLY A 292 -3.86 -11.21 15.86
N GLY A 293 -3.88 -12.01 14.79
CA GLY A 293 -4.79 -13.13 14.61
C GLY A 293 -6.28 -12.73 14.67
N PHE A 294 -7.05 -13.39 15.51
CA PHE A 294 -8.48 -13.13 15.69
C PHE A 294 -8.76 -11.70 16.20
N TYR A 295 -7.91 -11.16 17.06
CA TYR A 295 -8.07 -9.83 17.66
C TYR A 295 -7.91 -8.69 16.64
N ALA A 296 -7.34 -8.93 15.46
CA ALA A 296 -7.20 -7.91 14.42
C ALA A 296 -8.54 -7.28 14.01
N LEU A 297 -9.65 -8.02 14.12
CA LEU A 297 -10.99 -7.53 13.76
C LEU A 297 -11.56 -6.53 14.77
N PHE A 298 -11.04 -6.53 16.00
CA PHE A 298 -11.55 -5.72 17.12
C PHE A 298 -10.59 -4.61 17.56
N THR A 299 -9.42 -4.51 16.91
CA THR A 299 -8.35 -3.58 17.28
C THR A 299 -7.99 -2.66 16.12
N ALA A 300 -9.00 -2.19 15.41
CA ALA A 300 -8.83 -1.21 14.35
C ALA A 300 -8.21 0.08 14.88
N SER A 301 -7.33 0.68 14.09
CA SER A 301 -6.66 1.95 14.37
C SER A 301 -7.19 3.04 13.44
N ASP A 302 -7.23 4.26 13.95
CA ASP A 302 -7.50 5.51 13.21
C ASP A 302 -6.24 6.33 12.94
N ARG A 303 -5.08 5.87 13.41
CA ARG A 303 -3.83 6.62 13.35
C ARG A 303 -3.29 6.78 11.94
N VAL A 304 -2.71 7.95 11.68
CA VAL A 304 -1.91 8.27 10.51
C VAL A 304 -0.48 8.55 10.97
N SER A 305 0.49 7.78 10.47
CA SER A 305 1.90 7.96 10.80
C SER A 305 2.65 8.27 9.51
N ILE A 306 3.41 9.34 9.51
CA ILE A 306 4.11 9.89 8.36
C ILE A 306 5.61 9.88 8.64
N PHE A 307 6.36 9.09 7.88
CA PHE A 307 7.81 9.05 7.92
C PHE A 307 8.38 9.99 6.85
N THR A 308 9.35 10.81 7.24
CA THR A 308 10.14 11.66 6.34
C THR A 308 11.62 11.30 6.50
N PRO A 309 12.33 10.82 5.44
CA PRO A 309 13.73 10.41 5.50
C PRO A 309 14.70 11.57 5.54
#